data_e88dcb9ad59ac027767f90802567ce36
#
_entry.id   e88dcb9ad59ac027767f90802567ce36
#
_cell.length_a   1.000
_cell.length_b   1.000
_cell.length_c   1.000
_cell.angle_alpha   90.00
_cell.angle_beta   90.00
_cell.angle_gamma   90.00
#
_symmetry.space_group_name_H-M   'P 1'
#
loop_
_entity.id
_entity.type
_entity.pdbx_description
1 polymer ?
#
loop_
_entity_poly.entity_id
_entity_poly.type
_entity_poly.pdbx_seq_one_letter_code
_entity_poly.pdbx_strand_id
1 'polypeptide(L)'
;MKKILYFSVMISLFVGCRAQQKLVSIDKETNEFELKVGQSCEIQFVTNASTGYWWQLVNEDEINVVKSVGDRYTSNAPKGMVGAPSTRYWKFEAEKKGTQTLHFVYARDNVNEAVRTRDVTITVK
;
A
#
# COMPACT_ATOMS: atom_id res chain seq x y z
N MET A 1 0.70 36.45 -51.82
CA MET A 1 0.17 36.59 -50.46
C MET A 1 0.47 35.34 -49.68
N LYS A 2 1.29 35.50 -48.75
CA LYS A 2 1.71 34.38 -47.92
C LYS A 2 0.82 34.29 -46.71
N LYS A 3 0.07 33.23 -46.64
CA LYS A 3 -0.58 32.87 -45.40
C LYS A 3 0.44 32.16 -44.55
N ILE A 4 0.87 32.82 -43.55
CA ILE A 4 1.69 32.18 -42.52
C ILE A 4 0.72 31.42 -41.63
N LEU A 5 0.68 30.14 -41.86
CA LEU A 5 0.08 29.24 -40.91
C LEU A 5 1.01 29.16 -39.71
N TYR A 6 0.69 29.98 -38.71
CA TYR A 6 1.21 29.72 -37.40
C TYR A 6 0.55 28.47 -36.90
N PHE A 7 1.18 27.38 -37.18
CA PHE A 7 0.93 26.18 -36.41
C PHE A 7 1.49 26.49 -35.04
N SER A 8 0.68 27.12 -34.23
CA SER A 8 0.91 27.12 -32.81
C SER A 8 0.77 25.66 -32.37
N VAL A 9 1.87 24.97 -32.44
CA VAL A 9 1.98 23.70 -31.76
C VAL A 9 1.87 24.08 -30.30
N MET A 10 0.65 24.08 -29.80
CA MET A 10 0.42 23.95 -28.39
C MET A 10 0.96 22.57 -28.02
N ILE A 11 2.24 22.55 -27.80
CA ILE A 11 2.82 21.49 -27.01
C ILE A 11 2.23 21.70 -25.63
N SER A 12 1.08 21.12 -25.42
CA SER A 12 0.62 20.92 -24.08
C SER A 12 1.67 20.01 -23.45
N LEU A 13 2.57 20.64 -22.76
CA LEU A 13 3.45 19.98 -21.84
C LEU A 13 2.56 19.35 -20.79
N PHE A 14 2.11 18.15 -21.09
CA PHE A 14 1.70 17.25 -20.03
C PHE A 14 2.96 16.88 -19.26
N VAL A 15 3.45 17.84 -18.52
CA VAL A 15 4.35 17.52 -17.42
C VAL A 15 3.50 16.71 -16.49
N GLY A 16 3.61 15.40 -16.61
CA GLY A 16 2.85 14.50 -15.79
C GLY A 16 3.08 14.84 -14.34
N CYS A 17 2.05 15.26 -13.66
CA CYS A 17 2.04 15.39 -12.22
C CYS A 17 2.14 14.04 -11.51
N ARG A 18 2.68 13.03 -12.15
CA ARG A 18 2.87 11.69 -11.59
C ARG A 18 3.78 11.69 -10.37
N ALA A 19 4.72 12.62 -10.31
CA ALA A 19 5.65 12.73 -9.20
C ALA A 19 5.02 13.27 -7.92
N GLN A 20 3.77 13.73 -7.97
CA GLN A 20 3.12 14.42 -6.85
C GLN A 20 1.92 13.67 -6.28
N GLN A 21 1.72 12.41 -6.66
CA GLN A 21 0.72 11.60 -6.00
C GLN A 21 1.19 11.29 -4.59
N LYS A 22 0.49 11.86 -3.63
CA LYS A 22 0.80 11.63 -2.23
C LYS A 22 0.61 10.17 -1.87
N LEU A 23 1.53 9.67 -1.08
CA LEU A 23 1.38 8.39 -0.43
C LEU A 23 0.18 8.45 0.52
N VAL A 24 -0.76 7.55 0.34
CA VAL A 24 -1.94 7.46 1.20
C VAL A 24 -1.60 6.62 2.41
N SER A 25 -1.78 7.18 3.59
CA SER A 25 -1.55 6.45 4.83
C SER A 25 -2.84 5.82 5.33
N ILE A 26 -2.83 4.50 5.50
CA ILE A 26 -3.97 3.72 5.95
C ILE A 26 -3.68 3.23 7.36
N ASP A 27 -4.52 3.65 8.32
CA ASP A 27 -4.33 3.28 9.71
C ASP A 27 -4.68 1.81 9.98
N LYS A 28 -4.40 1.36 11.20
CA LYS A 28 -4.60 -0.03 11.62
C LYS A 28 -6.08 -0.48 11.68
N GLU A 29 -7.02 0.46 11.59
CA GLU A 29 -8.45 0.19 11.73
C GLU A 29 -9.22 0.32 10.43
N THR A 30 -8.62 0.95 9.42
CA THR A 30 -9.26 1.15 8.12
C THR A 30 -9.06 -0.07 7.24
N ASN A 31 -10.16 -0.67 6.78
CA ASN A 31 -10.16 -1.89 5.99
C ASN A 31 -10.77 -1.74 4.60
N GLU A 32 -11.26 -0.55 4.26
CA GLU A 32 -11.79 -0.23 2.94
C GLU A 32 -11.35 1.19 2.55
N PHE A 33 -10.79 1.32 1.36
CA PHE A 33 -10.39 2.64 0.85
C PHE A 33 -10.24 2.62 -0.67
N GLU A 34 -10.11 3.80 -1.24
CA GLU A 34 -9.97 4.00 -2.68
C GLU A 34 -8.61 4.57 -3.02
N LEU A 35 -8.07 4.12 -4.14
CA LEU A 35 -6.87 4.67 -4.75
C LEU A 35 -7.13 5.00 -6.22
N LYS A 36 -6.31 5.86 -6.77
CA LYS A 36 -6.22 6.10 -8.21
C LYS A 36 -5.10 5.25 -8.80
N VAL A 37 -5.23 4.89 -10.05
CA VAL A 37 -4.17 4.17 -10.77
C VAL A 37 -2.84 4.93 -10.64
N GLY A 38 -1.79 4.24 -10.27
CA GLY A 38 -0.46 4.80 -10.03
C GLY A 38 -0.23 5.34 -8.63
N GLN A 39 -1.27 5.46 -7.82
CA GLN A 39 -1.16 5.92 -6.44
C GLN A 39 -0.68 4.80 -5.53
N SER A 40 0.12 5.15 -4.53
CA SER A 40 0.62 4.21 -3.53
C SER A 40 -0.02 4.46 -2.17
N CYS A 41 -0.12 3.41 -1.38
CA CYS A 41 -0.57 3.49 0.00
C CYS A 41 0.39 2.73 0.93
N GLU A 42 0.40 3.13 2.18
CA GLU A 42 1.04 2.38 3.27
C GLU A 42 -0.04 1.95 4.26
N ILE A 43 -0.17 0.66 4.46
CA ILE A 43 -1.11 0.08 5.41
C ILE A 43 -0.38 -0.19 6.72
N GLN A 44 -0.89 0.33 7.82
CA GLN A 44 -0.30 0.17 9.14
C GLN A 44 -0.75 -1.13 9.79
N PHE A 45 0.20 -1.88 10.30
CA PHE A 45 -0.02 -3.08 11.10
C PHE A 45 0.72 -2.98 12.41
N VAL A 46 0.03 -3.22 13.50
CA VAL A 46 0.68 -3.35 14.80
C VAL A 46 1.25 -4.75 14.93
N THR A 47 2.52 -4.85 15.26
CA THR A 47 3.24 -6.11 15.35
C THR A 47 4.11 -6.15 16.60
N ASN A 48 4.39 -7.36 17.09
CA ASN A 48 5.36 -7.57 18.16
C ASN A 48 6.24 -8.76 17.79
N ALA A 49 7.41 -8.47 17.25
CA ALA A 49 8.34 -9.48 16.76
C ALA A 49 8.84 -10.44 17.85
N SER A 50 8.82 -10.02 19.12
CA SER A 50 9.27 -10.86 20.22
C SER A 50 8.39 -12.09 20.45
N THR A 51 7.16 -12.10 19.94
CA THR A 51 6.23 -13.23 20.06
C THR A 51 6.40 -14.26 18.95
N GLY A 52 7.17 -13.95 17.90
CA GLY A 52 7.31 -14.79 16.72
C GLY A 52 6.14 -14.71 15.74
N TYR A 53 5.11 -13.92 16.05
CA TYR A 53 4.00 -13.66 15.14
C TYR A 53 4.34 -12.52 14.20
N TRP A 54 3.86 -12.63 12.96
CA TRP A 54 4.04 -11.58 11.95
C TRP A 54 2.87 -11.59 10.97
N TRP A 55 2.61 -10.42 10.37
CA TRP A 55 1.57 -10.29 9.38
C TRP A 55 2.01 -10.86 8.04
N GLN A 56 1.16 -11.66 7.45
CA GLN A 56 1.39 -12.35 6.19
C GLN A 56 0.24 -12.10 5.23
N LEU A 57 0.55 -11.86 3.98
CA LEU A 57 -0.43 -11.74 2.92
C LEU A 57 -0.62 -13.12 2.29
N VAL A 58 -1.80 -13.73 2.49
CA VAL A 58 -2.02 -15.15 2.15
C VAL A 58 -2.60 -15.37 0.76
N ASN A 59 -3.10 -14.32 0.10
CA ASN A 59 -3.64 -14.42 -1.26
C ASN A 59 -2.83 -13.61 -2.28
N GLU A 60 -1.53 -13.51 -2.08
CA GLU A 60 -0.65 -12.73 -2.94
C GLU A 60 -0.69 -13.14 -4.41
N ASP A 61 -0.84 -14.41 -4.69
CA ASP A 61 -0.95 -14.97 -6.04
C ASP A 61 -2.25 -14.60 -6.77
N GLU A 62 -3.28 -14.20 -6.03
CA GLU A 62 -4.57 -13.75 -6.58
C GLU A 62 -4.63 -12.23 -6.80
N ILE A 63 -3.61 -11.51 -6.37
CA ILE A 63 -3.60 -10.05 -6.40
C ILE A 63 -3.11 -9.55 -7.76
N ASN A 64 -3.93 -8.74 -8.42
CA ASN A 64 -3.60 -8.19 -9.74
C ASN A 64 -3.98 -6.70 -9.92
N VAL A 65 -4.71 -6.12 -8.98
CA VAL A 65 -5.13 -4.70 -9.03
C VAL A 65 -4.09 -3.80 -8.38
N VAL A 66 -3.46 -4.30 -7.33
CA VAL A 66 -2.37 -3.64 -6.62
C VAL A 66 -1.17 -4.58 -6.55
N LYS A 67 0.00 -4.03 -6.25
CA LYS A 67 1.20 -4.83 -5.98
C LYS A 67 1.88 -4.38 -4.71
N SER A 68 2.48 -5.30 -4.00
CA SER A 68 3.36 -5.02 -2.86
C SER A 68 4.68 -4.44 -3.37
N VAL A 69 5.08 -3.28 -2.86
CA VAL A 69 6.29 -2.59 -3.29
C VAL A 69 7.30 -2.38 -2.16
N GLY A 70 7.04 -2.95 -1.01
CA GLY A 70 7.96 -2.93 0.11
C GLY A 70 7.27 -2.72 1.43
N ASP A 71 8.06 -2.67 2.49
CA ASP A 71 7.60 -2.40 3.84
C ASP A 71 8.70 -1.73 4.67
N ARG A 72 8.28 -1.14 5.77
CA ARG A 72 9.17 -0.57 6.75
C ARG A 72 8.60 -0.77 8.15
N TYR A 73 9.48 -0.78 9.14
CA TYR A 73 9.12 -0.91 10.54
C TYR A 73 9.55 0.31 11.31
N THR A 74 8.69 0.73 12.24
CA THR A 74 9.06 1.74 13.23
C THR A 74 8.85 1.17 14.62
N SER A 75 9.83 1.35 15.48
CA SER A 75 9.72 0.95 16.88
C SER A 75 9.13 2.10 17.68
N ASN A 76 8.09 1.82 18.48
CA ASN A 76 7.52 2.77 19.42
C ASN A 76 8.18 2.67 20.79
N ALA A 77 9.18 1.79 20.93
CA ALA A 77 9.85 1.57 22.20
C ALA A 77 10.93 2.61 22.48
N PRO A 78 11.10 3.03 23.73
CA PRO A 78 12.31 3.71 24.12
C PRO A 78 13.54 2.85 23.82
N LYS A 79 14.65 3.51 23.48
CA LYS A 79 15.90 2.86 23.16
C LYS A 79 16.32 1.88 24.28
N GLY A 80 16.50 0.61 23.90
CA GLY A 80 16.94 -0.43 24.83
C GLY A 80 15.79 -1.27 25.43
N MET A 81 14.53 -1.00 25.12
CA MET A 81 13.43 -1.85 25.50
C MET A 81 13.21 -3.00 24.53
N VAL A 82 13.13 -4.21 25.06
CA VAL A 82 12.83 -5.43 24.32
C VAL A 82 11.35 -5.78 24.51
N GLY A 83 10.67 -6.27 23.46
CA GLY A 83 9.29 -6.75 23.56
C GLY A 83 8.22 -5.70 23.40
N ALA A 84 8.56 -4.46 23.09
CA ALA A 84 7.58 -3.42 22.81
C ALA A 84 6.98 -3.59 21.41
N PRO A 85 5.66 -3.22 21.23
CA PRO A 85 5.04 -3.24 19.92
C PRO A 85 5.77 -2.32 18.94
N SER A 86 5.80 -2.72 17.69
CA SER A 86 6.25 -1.88 16.58
C SER A 86 5.13 -1.73 15.55
N THR A 87 5.27 -0.78 14.66
CA THR A 87 4.34 -0.58 13.56
C THR A 87 5.03 -0.97 12.27
N ARG A 88 4.41 -1.84 11.50
CA ARG A 88 4.81 -2.18 10.15
C ARG A 88 3.97 -1.38 9.18
N TYR A 89 4.63 -0.74 8.21
CA TYR A 89 3.98 -0.03 7.12
C TYR A 89 4.22 -0.82 5.85
N TRP A 90 3.17 -1.43 5.36
CA TRP A 90 3.24 -2.25 4.15
C TRP A 90 2.75 -1.45 2.96
N LYS A 91 3.62 -1.23 2.01
CA LYS A 91 3.36 -0.36 0.87
C LYS A 91 2.84 -1.14 -0.33
N PHE A 92 1.76 -0.64 -0.90
CA PHE A 92 1.15 -1.15 -2.11
C PHE A 92 1.00 -0.03 -3.14
N GLU A 93 1.09 -0.38 -4.40
CA GLU A 93 0.87 0.53 -5.52
C GLU A 93 -0.30 0.04 -6.35
N ALA A 94 -1.22 0.96 -6.70
CA ALA A 94 -2.35 0.66 -7.55
C ALA A 94 -1.92 0.56 -9.01
N GLU A 95 -2.07 -0.62 -9.62
CA GLU A 95 -1.63 -0.88 -10.98
C GLU A 95 -2.72 -0.68 -12.02
N LYS A 96 -3.94 -1.06 -11.71
CA LYS A 96 -5.07 -0.97 -12.63
C LYS A 96 -6.38 -0.79 -11.91
N LYS A 97 -7.39 -0.35 -12.64
CA LYS A 97 -8.76 -0.20 -12.11
C LYS A 97 -9.33 -1.54 -11.70
N GLY A 98 -10.07 -1.54 -10.63
CA GLY A 98 -10.74 -2.72 -10.11
C GLY A 98 -10.86 -2.69 -8.60
N THR A 99 -11.39 -3.77 -8.05
CA THR A 99 -11.52 -3.97 -6.61
C THR A 99 -10.75 -5.22 -6.22
N GLN A 100 -9.94 -5.10 -5.19
CA GLN A 100 -9.11 -6.19 -4.69
C GLN A 100 -9.23 -6.27 -3.18
N THR A 101 -9.42 -7.47 -2.67
CA THR A 101 -9.33 -7.73 -1.23
C THR A 101 -8.02 -8.42 -0.92
N LEU A 102 -7.28 -7.85 0.01
CA LEU A 102 -6.03 -8.39 0.53
C LEU A 102 -6.32 -9.13 1.83
N HIS A 103 -5.97 -10.40 1.91
CA HIS A 103 -6.17 -11.22 3.10
C HIS A 103 -4.88 -11.31 3.90
N PHE A 104 -4.86 -10.65 5.05
CA PHE A 104 -3.73 -10.69 5.96
C PHE A 104 -4.05 -11.56 7.17
N VAL A 105 -3.07 -12.34 7.59
CA VAL A 105 -3.15 -13.12 8.83
C VAL A 105 -1.96 -12.82 9.72
N TYR A 106 -2.20 -12.81 11.02
CA TYR A 106 -1.16 -12.66 12.04
C TYR A 106 -0.90 -14.04 12.63
N ALA A 107 0.18 -14.64 12.23
CA ALA A 107 0.51 -16.02 12.53
C ALA A 107 2.02 -16.21 12.66
N ARG A 108 2.40 -17.34 13.24
CA ARG A 108 3.76 -17.85 13.17
C ARG A 108 3.96 -18.59 11.85
N ASP A 109 4.63 -19.72 11.85
CA ASP A 109 4.95 -20.47 10.63
C ASP A 109 3.72 -21.06 9.93
N ASN A 110 2.68 -21.38 10.69
CA ASN A 110 1.46 -21.96 10.13
C ASN A 110 0.34 -20.91 10.03
N VAL A 111 0.02 -20.50 8.80
CA VAL A 111 -1.03 -19.52 8.55
C VAL A 111 -2.43 -19.99 8.95
N ASN A 112 -2.66 -21.30 9.04
CA ASN A 112 -3.93 -21.85 9.50
C ASN A 112 -4.13 -21.72 11.03
N GLU A 113 -3.09 -21.38 11.75
CA GLU A 113 -3.11 -21.15 13.20
C GLU A 113 -3.03 -19.66 13.52
N ALA A 114 -3.54 -18.82 12.64
CA ALA A 114 -3.55 -17.39 12.83
C ALA A 114 -4.37 -16.97 14.05
N VAL A 115 -3.81 -16.08 14.85
CA VAL A 115 -4.49 -15.52 16.03
C VAL A 115 -5.29 -14.29 15.69
N ARG A 116 -5.02 -13.66 14.54
CA ARG A 116 -5.76 -12.52 14.02
C ARG A 116 -5.81 -12.57 12.50
N THR A 117 -6.86 -12.00 11.94
CA THR A 117 -7.01 -11.82 10.50
C THR A 117 -7.42 -10.38 10.22
N ARG A 118 -7.08 -9.91 9.02
CA ARG A 118 -7.49 -8.60 8.54
C ARG A 118 -7.68 -8.66 7.04
N ASP A 119 -8.87 -8.30 6.58
CA ASP A 119 -9.17 -8.19 5.16
C ASP A 119 -9.25 -6.70 4.79
N VAL A 120 -8.45 -6.31 3.83
CA VAL A 120 -8.41 -4.92 3.36
C VAL A 120 -8.87 -4.89 1.91
N THR A 121 -9.94 -4.15 1.64
CA THR A 121 -10.50 -4.01 0.31
C THR A 121 -10.09 -2.67 -0.29
N ILE A 122 -9.44 -2.72 -1.44
CA ILE A 122 -8.96 -1.55 -2.16
C ILE A 122 -9.72 -1.44 -3.47
N THR A 123 -10.35 -0.30 -3.69
CA THR A 123 -10.99 0.03 -4.96
C THR A 123 -10.10 1.02 -5.70
N VAL A 124 -9.66 0.66 -6.90
CA VAL A 124 -8.84 1.52 -7.76
C VAL A 124 -9.70 2.07 -8.88
N LYS A 125 -9.75 3.38 -8.94
CA LYS A 125 -10.55 4.11 -9.94
C LYS A 125 -9.71 4.82 -10.99
#